data_2eb6f9b81516b922b54bcd39de420d7a
#
_entry.id   2eb6f9b81516b922b54bcd39de420d7a
#
_cell.length_a   1.000
_cell.length_b   1.000
_cell.length_c   1.000
_cell.angle_alpha   90.00
_cell.angle_beta   90.00
_cell.angle_gamma   90.00
#
_symmetry.space_group_name_H-M   'P 1'
#
loop_
_entity.id
_entity.type
_entity.pdbx_description
1 polymer ?
#
loop_
_entity_poly.entity_id
_entity_poly.type
_entity_poly.pdbx_seq_one_letter_code
_entity_poly.pdbx_strand_id
1 'polypeptide(L)'
;MRIFILVLFFPLLCFTQQEKITRILFILDASNSMNSTWDKQTRLEGAKEVLLQAMEKFKGVPNIEIALRIYGHQTPITNNTQDCNDTKLEVPFSSGNIDQIKNKIRGLIAKGATPIARSLEAAAGDFPDTTSRNVIILITDGLESCDNNPCVIAKKLREKGVKVTPFVIGLGMDLSYLENFACIGSYSDAEDKGSFSSVLTTIIEKILTKTTVQVNLNDILKKPTETNVTLFLYEAGTLNLKYSYTHTLNRYNNPDTLVIDPAFKYDLVVNTLPKIEKKGISLVRNSHNIIQVDAPQGFLKCSGTNPISIRVMEKGNYETINVQSINTQDKYLVGFYDLEILTLPRTYQRVEITQSKTTLIAIKAAGSLELKSVKYLVGQVFVDKGNGLFEWVFNLDEKLMSSKYLLQPGNYKLIYRQKDQKSTGYTQEKKFKIESTKKILLNL
;
A
#
# COMPACT_ATOMS: atom_id res chain seq x y z
N MET A 1 -64.81 24.59 27.55
CA MET A 1 -63.36 24.82 27.61
C MET A 1 -62.76 24.35 26.29
N ARG A 2 -62.58 25.25 25.29
CA ARG A 2 -62.08 24.92 23.95
C ARG A 2 -60.56 25.08 23.99
N ILE A 3 -59.85 23.99 23.79
CA ILE A 3 -58.37 23.97 23.68
C ILE A 3 -58.00 24.33 22.25
N PHE A 4 -57.34 25.49 22.06
CA PHE A 4 -56.73 25.92 20.82
C PHE A 4 -55.32 25.26 20.72
N ILE A 5 -55.14 24.32 19.80
CA ILE A 5 -53.83 23.73 19.48
C ILE A 5 -53.18 24.69 18.47
N LEU A 6 -52.14 25.42 18.93
CA LEU A 6 -51.28 26.26 18.10
C LEU A 6 -50.27 25.35 17.38
N VAL A 7 -50.50 25.07 16.10
CA VAL A 7 -49.54 24.36 15.23
C VAL A 7 -48.44 25.35 14.82
N LEU A 8 -47.30 25.27 15.46
CA LEU A 8 -46.10 26.00 15.05
C LEU A 8 -45.55 25.40 13.74
N PHE A 9 -45.73 26.08 12.65
CA PHE A 9 -45.09 25.80 11.35
C PHE A 9 -43.63 26.21 11.46
N PHE A 10 -42.70 25.25 11.68
CA PHE A 10 -41.28 25.48 11.50
C PHE A 10 -40.96 25.39 9.99
N PRO A 11 -40.47 26.44 9.33
CA PRO A 11 -40.01 26.31 7.98
C PRO A 11 -38.74 25.44 7.96
N LEU A 12 -38.81 24.28 7.32
CA LEU A 12 -37.61 23.50 6.97
C LEU A 12 -36.79 24.37 5.99
N LEU A 13 -35.80 25.08 6.53
CA LEU A 13 -34.72 25.65 5.73
C LEU A 13 -33.93 24.48 5.12
N CYS A 14 -34.32 24.08 3.91
CA CYS A 14 -33.48 23.26 3.05
C CYS A 14 -32.21 24.05 2.76
N PHE A 15 -31.15 23.81 3.51
CA PHE A 15 -29.80 24.23 3.12
C PHE A 15 -29.43 23.41 1.88
N THR A 16 -29.70 23.95 0.71
CA THR A 16 -29.05 23.49 -0.51
C THR A 16 -27.57 23.75 -0.33
N GLN A 17 -26.81 22.70 -0.07
CA GLN A 17 -25.34 22.77 -0.07
C GLN A 17 -24.93 23.19 -1.48
N GLN A 18 -24.52 24.45 -1.65
CA GLN A 18 -24.02 24.96 -2.91
C GLN A 18 -22.82 24.12 -3.35
N GLU A 19 -22.96 23.40 -4.46
CA GLU A 19 -21.88 22.56 -4.97
C GLU A 19 -20.63 23.41 -5.21
N LYS A 20 -19.52 23.05 -4.54
CA LYS A 20 -18.26 23.79 -4.67
C LYS A 20 -17.72 23.65 -6.09
N ILE A 21 -17.31 24.77 -6.69
CA ILE A 21 -16.63 24.81 -7.98
C ILE A 21 -15.27 24.09 -7.85
N THR A 22 -14.91 23.30 -8.85
CA THR A 22 -13.56 22.75 -9.02
C THR A 22 -12.86 23.55 -10.09
N ARG A 23 -11.71 24.14 -9.77
CA ARG A 23 -10.86 24.91 -10.68
C ARG A 23 -9.62 24.13 -11.05
N ILE A 24 -9.35 23.98 -12.34
CA ILE A 24 -8.21 23.24 -12.86
C ILE A 24 -7.34 24.20 -13.67
N LEU A 25 -6.15 24.48 -13.17
CA LEU A 25 -5.15 25.26 -13.89
C LEU A 25 -4.16 24.29 -14.55
N PHE A 26 -4.16 24.27 -15.86
CA PHE A 26 -3.08 23.64 -16.62
C PHE A 26 -1.91 24.61 -16.71
N ILE A 27 -0.72 24.16 -16.30
CA ILE A 27 0.54 24.87 -16.54
C ILE A 27 1.32 24.04 -17.55
N LEU A 28 1.50 24.57 -18.74
CA LEU A 28 2.13 23.87 -19.85
C LEU A 28 3.51 24.46 -20.14
N ASP A 29 4.47 23.56 -20.15
CA ASP A 29 5.83 23.84 -20.61
C ASP A 29 5.85 24.06 -22.12
N ALA A 30 6.43 25.18 -22.55
CA ALA A 30 6.77 25.47 -23.93
C ALA A 30 8.21 26.04 -24.01
N SER A 31 9.07 25.58 -23.11
CA SER A 31 10.51 25.85 -23.17
C SER A 31 11.14 25.17 -24.37
N ASN A 32 12.35 25.59 -24.69
CA ASN A 32 13.05 25.09 -25.87
C ASN A 32 13.31 23.58 -25.85
N SER A 33 13.42 22.95 -24.68
CA SER A 33 13.58 21.49 -24.55
C SER A 33 12.38 20.71 -25.08
N MET A 34 11.19 21.29 -25.05
CA MET A 34 9.97 20.69 -25.62
C MET A 34 10.02 20.47 -27.15
N ASN A 35 11.01 21.02 -27.83
CA ASN A 35 11.31 20.71 -29.23
C ASN A 35 12.07 19.39 -29.41
N SER A 36 12.55 18.76 -28.32
CA SER A 36 13.25 17.48 -28.37
C SER A 36 12.32 16.38 -28.89
N THR A 37 12.92 15.44 -29.63
CA THR A 37 12.20 14.27 -30.16
C THR A 37 11.68 13.40 -29.03
N TRP A 38 10.42 13.01 -29.14
CA TRP A 38 9.73 12.14 -28.21
C TRP A 38 8.81 11.22 -29.02
N ASP A 39 9.14 9.92 -29.03
CA ASP A 39 8.53 8.96 -29.93
C ASP A 39 8.77 9.38 -31.43
N LYS A 40 7.77 9.68 -32.19
CA LYS A 40 7.86 10.06 -33.62
C LYS A 40 7.67 11.56 -33.89
N GLN A 41 7.57 12.37 -32.86
CA GLN A 41 7.27 13.81 -32.91
C GLN A 41 8.03 14.56 -31.80
N THR A 42 7.82 15.88 -31.66
CA THR A 42 8.38 16.61 -30.53
C THR A 42 7.53 16.42 -29.28
N ARG A 43 8.13 16.61 -28.10
CA ARG A 43 7.40 16.56 -26.82
C ARG A 43 6.22 17.53 -26.82
N LEU A 44 6.41 18.76 -27.37
CA LEU A 44 5.34 19.71 -27.48
C LEU A 44 4.18 19.24 -28.35
N GLU A 45 4.47 18.67 -29.52
CA GLU A 45 3.40 18.16 -30.39
C GLU A 45 2.66 16.98 -29.76
N GLY A 46 3.36 16.05 -29.10
CA GLY A 46 2.73 14.99 -28.34
C GLY A 46 1.86 15.53 -27.18
N ALA A 47 2.36 16.53 -26.46
CA ALA A 47 1.60 17.18 -25.39
C ALA A 47 0.35 17.89 -25.90
N LYS A 48 0.44 18.61 -27.03
CA LYS A 48 -0.70 19.24 -27.68
C LYS A 48 -1.79 18.24 -28.03
N GLU A 49 -1.45 17.15 -28.71
CA GLU A 49 -2.43 16.13 -29.12
C GLU A 49 -3.19 15.55 -27.92
N VAL A 50 -2.48 15.15 -26.86
CA VAL A 50 -3.08 14.56 -25.67
C VAL A 50 -3.93 15.58 -24.93
N LEU A 51 -3.46 16.84 -24.78
CA LEU A 51 -4.22 17.90 -24.13
C LEU A 51 -5.49 18.26 -24.91
N LEU A 52 -5.42 18.35 -26.25
CA LEU A 52 -6.59 18.62 -27.08
C LEU A 52 -7.68 17.54 -26.91
N GLN A 53 -7.29 16.26 -26.80
CA GLN A 53 -8.21 15.17 -26.50
C GLN A 53 -8.75 15.25 -25.08
N ALA A 54 -7.89 15.58 -24.10
CA ALA A 54 -8.28 15.71 -22.70
C ALA A 54 -9.31 16.83 -22.47
N MET A 55 -9.21 17.94 -23.21
CA MET A 55 -10.17 19.06 -23.12
C MET A 55 -11.61 18.65 -23.45
N GLU A 56 -11.80 17.63 -24.31
CA GLU A 56 -13.15 17.13 -24.63
C GLU A 56 -13.85 16.50 -23.40
N LYS A 57 -13.08 15.94 -22.45
CA LYS A 57 -13.64 15.33 -21.24
C LYS A 57 -14.29 16.35 -20.31
N PHE A 58 -13.96 17.63 -20.43
CA PHE A 58 -14.52 18.71 -19.61
C PHE A 58 -15.75 19.36 -20.24
N LYS A 59 -16.04 19.08 -21.50
CA LYS A 59 -17.14 19.70 -22.20
C LYS A 59 -18.49 19.32 -21.59
N GLY A 60 -19.25 20.31 -21.14
CA GLY A 60 -20.55 20.08 -20.50
C GLY A 60 -20.51 19.56 -19.06
N VAL A 61 -19.33 19.45 -18.44
CA VAL A 61 -19.23 19.06 -17.03
C VAL A 61 -19.58 20.25 -16.14
N PRO A 62 -20.61 20.15 -15.27
CA PRO A 62 -21.02 21.26 -14.42
C PRO A 62 -20.00 21.53 -13.30
N ASN A 63 -19.98 22.75 -12.81
CA ASN A 63 -19.15 23.21 -11.69
C ASN A 63 -17.63 22.99 -11.88
N ILE A 64 -17.17 23.03 -13.14
CA ILE A 64 -15.75 22.99 -13.51
C ILE A 64 -15.39 24.30 -14.22
N GLU A 65 -14.31 24.94 -13.76
CA GLU A 65 -13.66 26.05 -14.42
C GLU A 65 -12.22 25.66 -14.76
N ILE A 66 -11.81 25.93 -15.98
CA ILE A 66 -10.47 25.60 -16.47
C ILE A 66 -9.72 26.86 -16.83
N ALA A 67 -8.42 26.89 -16.59
CA ALA A 67 -7.51 27.93 -17.02
C ALA A 67 -6.24 27.33 -17.63
N LEU A 68 -5.55 28.10 -18.45
CA LEU A 68 -4.28 27.71 -19.06
C LEU A 68 -3.23 28.78 -18.82
N ARG A 69 -2.18 28.42 -18.10
CA ARG A 69 -0.93 29.17 -18.00
C ARG A 69 0.13 28.44 -18.83
N ILE A 70 0.95 29.23 -19.53
CA ILE A 70 2.05 28.70 -20.34
C ILE A 70 3.32 29.44 -19.96
N TYR A 71 4.44 28.74 -19.97
CA TYR A 71 5.74 29.35 -19.81
C TYR A 71 6.71 28.95 -20.94
N GLY A 72 7.77 29.74 -21.16
CA GLY A 72 8.78 29.47 -22.17
C GLY A 72 8.29 29.63 -23.61
N HIS A 73 7.25 30.41 -23.85
CA HIS A 73 6.64 30.55 -25.17
C HIS A 73 6.68 31.96 -25.77
N GLN A 74 7.06 32.96 -24.99
CA GLN A 74 7.07 34.36 -25.45
C GLN A 74 8.44 34.76 -25.99
N THR A 75 9.51 34.51 -25.23
CA THR A 75 10.87 34.98 -25.49
C THR A 75 11.78 33.80 -25.85
N PRO A 76 12.39 33.78 -27.06
CA PRO A 76 13.34 32.74 -27.40
C PRO A 76 14.59 32.78 -26.50
N ILE A 77 15.06 31.60 -26.09
CA ILE A 77 16.37 31.48 -25.42
C ILE A 77 17.49 31.68 -26.45
N THR A 78 18.51 32.44 -26.08
CA THR A 78 19.70 32.66 -26.90
C THR A 78 20.95 32.39 -26.06
N ASN A 79 22.14 32.31 -26.67
CA ASN A 79 23.38 32.03 -25.98
C ASN A 79 23.69 33.03 -24.83
N ASN A 80 23.11 34.22 -24.87
CA ASN A 80 23.42 35.33 -23.93
C ASN A 80 22.19 35.80 -23.13
N THR A 81 20.97 35.34 -23.43
CA THR A 81 19.75 35.83 -22.76
C THR A 81 18.77 34.71 -22.52
N GLN A 82 18.27 34.67 -21.30
CA GLN A 82 17.21 33.79 -20.85
C GLN A 82 16.18 34.61 -20.07
N ASP A 83 14.92 34.57 -20.51
CA ASP A 83 13.85 35.29 -19.80
C ASP A 83 13.18 34.37 -18.78
N CYS A 84 13.54 34.55 -17.53
CA CYS A 84 12.96 33.80 -16.40
C CYS A 84 11.58 34.31 -15.95
N ASN A 85 11.07 35.40 -16.57
CA ASN A 85 9.71 35.90 -16.36
C ASN A 85 8.73 35.45 -17.46
N ASP A 86 9.19 34.65 -18.43
CA ASP A 86 8.34 34.13 -19.50
C ASP A 86 7.32 33.13 -18.96
N THR A 87 6.31 33.62 -18.24
CA THR A 87 5.16 32.86 -17.76
C THR A 87 3.90 33.72 -17.83
N LYS A 88 2.83 33.21 -18.42
CA LYS A 88 1.62 34.00 -18.66
C LYS A 88 0.35 33.16 -18.52
N LEU A 89 -0.68 33.70 -17.84
CA LEU A 89 -2.03 33.17 -17.87
C LEU A 89 -2.65 33.52 -19.23
N GLU A 90 -2.65 32.54 -20.14
CA GLU A 90 -3.12 32.75 -21.51
C GLU A 90 -4.63 32.65 -21.64
N VAL A 91 -5.27 31.83 -20.81
CA VAL A 91 -6.72 31.68 -20.73
C VAL A 91 -7.13 31.67 -19.26
N PRO A 92 -7.87 32.69 -18.77
CA PRO A 92 -8.32 32.73 -17.38
C PRO A 92 -9.43 31.70 -17.09
N PHE A 93 -9.72 31.49 -15.80
CA PHE A 93 -10.77 30.57 -15.35
C PHE A 93 -12.15 30.97 -15.87
N SER A 94 -12.82 30.00 -16.50
CA SER A 94 -14.22 30.12 -16.93
C SER A 94 -14.80 28.73 -17.23
N SER A 95 -16.10 28.57 -17.15
CA SER A 95 -16.83 27.34 -17.46
C SER A 95 -17.07 27.08 -18.95
N GLY A 96 -16.72 28.01 -19.84
CA GLY A 96 -17.04 27.90 -21.29
C GLY A 96 -15.84 28.11 -22.22
N ASN A 97 -14.62 28.10 -21.71
CA ASN A 97 -13.41 28.52 -22.41
C ASN A 97 -12.61 27.41 -23.09
N ILE A 98 -13.16 26.19 -23.17
CA ILE A 98 -12.47 25.04 -23.74
C ILE A 98 -11.96 25.31 -25.16
N ASP A 99 -12.77 25.92 -26.03
CA ASP A 99 -12.36 26.22 -27.40
C ASP A 99 -11.25 27.28 -27.44
N GLN A 100 -11.26 28.24 -26.53
CA GLN A 100 -10.18 29.24 -26.40
C GLN A 100 -8.87 28.55 -26.00
N ILE A 101 -8.92 27.62 -25.01
CA ILE A 101 -7.78 26.83 -24.58
C ILE A 101 -7.24 26.00 -25.74
N LYS A 102 -8.12 25.30 -26.48
CA LYS A 102 -7.73 24.48 -27.64
C LYS A 102 -7.04 25.30 -28.72
N ASN A 103 -7.57 26.46 -29.04
CA ASN A 103 -6.99 27.35 -30.05
C ASN A 103 -5.61 27.84 -29.59
N LYS A 104 -5.44 28.14 -28.32
CA LYS A 104 -4.14 28.54 -27.76
C LYS A 104 -3.12 27.41 -27.83
N ILE A 105 -3.50 26.19 -27.43
CA ILE A 105 -2.64 25.00 -27.51
C ILE A 105 -2.21 24.72 -28.96
N ARG A 106 -3.13 24.80 -29.95
CA ARG A 106 -2.80 24.54 -31.35
C ARG A 106 -1.72 25.49 -31.89
N GLY A 107 -1.81 26.77 -31.54
CA GLY A 107 -0.86 27.80 -31.98
C GLY A 107 0.43 27.90 -31.19
N LEU A 108 0.66 27.01 -30.21
CA LEU A 108 1.79 27.10 -29.32
C LEU A 108 3.10 26.65 -29.99
N ILE A 109 4.18 27.38 -29.71
CA ILE A 109 5.55 27.11 -30.19
C ILE A 109 6.48 27.16 -28.99
N ALA A 110 7.31 26.16 -28.85
CA ALA A 110 8.33 26.08 -27.81
C ALA A 110 9.58 26.85 -28.20
N LYS A 111 10.12 27.69 -27.29
CA LYS A 111 11.29 28.53 -27.62
C LYS A 111 12.07 29.12 -26.46
N GLY A 112 11.50 29.16 -25.25
CA GLY A 112 12.05 29.92 -24.11
C GLY A 112 12.69 29.11 -23.01
N ALA A 113 12.83 29.73 -21.85
CA ALA A 113 13.36 29.13 -20.62
C ALA A 113 12.30 28.29 -19.87
N THR A 114 12.71 27.63 -18.79
CA THR A 114 11.87 26.76 -17.96
C THR A 114 11.69 27.35 -16.53
N PRO A 115 10.91 28.45 -16.35
CA PRO A 115 10.71 29.11 -15.05
C PRO A 115 9.55 28.47 -14.26
N ILE A 116 9.70 27.23 -13.81
CA ILE A 116 8.65 26.48 -13.09
C ILE A 116 8.29 27.19 -11.79
N ALA A 117 9.28 27.57 -10.99
CA ALA A 117 9.04 28.22 -9.69
C ALA A 117 8.25 29.52 -9.82
N ARG A 118 8.62 30.37 -10.77
CA ARG A 118 7.90 31.62 -11.03
C ARG A 118 6.49 31.37 -11.59
N SER A 119 6.34 30.34 -12.39
CA SER A 119 5.03 29.91 -12.91
C SER A 119 4.09 29.43 -11.80
N LEU A 120 4.61 28.67 -10.84
CA LEU A 120 3.85 28.24 -9.65
C LEU A 120 3.51 29.43 -8.72
N GLU A 121 4.43 30.37 -8.52
CA GLU A 121 4.19 31.57 -7.72
C GLU A 121 3.09 32.45 -8.33
N ALA A 122 3.17 32.67 -9.63
CA ALA A 122 2.14 33.42 -10.38
C ALA A 122 0.79 32.70 -10.39
N ALA A 123 0.80 31.37 -10.51
CA ALA A 123 -0.39 30.52 -10.48
C ALA A 123 -1.22 30.68 -9.20
N ALA A 124 -0.58 30.99 -8.07
CA ALA A 124 -1.30 31.27 -6.83
C ALA A 124 -2.24 32.47 -6.91
N GLY A 125 -1.85 33.47 -7.70
CA GLY A 125 -2.67 34.67 -7.95
C GLY A 125 -3.73 34.50 -9.04
N ASP A 126 -3.66 33.44 -9.82
CA ASP A 126 -4.63 33.16 -10.90
C ASP A 126 -5.97 32.62 -10.36
N PHE A 127 -5.97 31.97 -9.19
CA PHE A 127 -7.20 31.44 -8.61
C PHE A 127 -8.07 32.54 -8.00
N PRO A 128 -9.36 32.63 -8.39
CA PRO A 128 -10.27 33.65 -7.89
C PRO A 128 -10.54 33.58 -6.38
N ASP A 129 -10.46 32.41 -5.78
CA ASP A 129 -10.64 32.21 -4.34
C ASP A 129 -9.84 30.98 -3.82
N THR A 130 -9.72 30.87 -2.49
CA THR A 130 -9.04 29.78 -1.80
C THR A 130 -10.00 28.75 -1.17
N THR A 131 -11.31 28.95 -1.31
CA THR A 131 -12.36 28.11 -0.70
C THR A 131 -12.83 27.00 -1.64
N SER A 132 -12.67 27.19 -2.94
CA SER A 132 -12.95 26.22 -3.99
C SER A 132 -11.91 25.12 -4.00
N ARG A 133 -12.21 24.01 -4.70
CA ARG A 133 -11.23 22.97 -4.96
C ARG A 133 -10.30 23.41 -6.09
N ASN A 134 -9.13 23.89 -5.74
CA ASN A 134 -8.14 24.38 -6.69
C ASN A 134 -7.11 23.28 -7.00
N VAL A 135 -6.90 22.98 -8.27
CA VAL A 135 -6.02 21.94 -8.78
C VAL A 135 -5.06 22.55 -9.80
N ILE A 136 -3.77 22.24 -9.71
CA ILE A 136 -2.78 22.53 -10.74
C ILE A 136 -2.38 21.22 -11.41
N ILE A 137 -2.32 21.21 -12.74
CA ILE A 137 -1.70 20.15 -13.54
C ILE A 137 -0.52 20.78 -14.26
N LEU A 138 0.69 20.50 -13.78
CA LEU A 138 1.95 20.95 -14.40
C LEU A 138 2.44 19.86 -15.35
N ILE A 139 2.67 20.23 -16.60
CA ILE A 139 3.20 19.37 -17.66
C ILE A 139 4.53 19.95 -18.09
N THR A 140 5.61 19.21 -17.92
CA THR A 140 6.98 19.66 -18.19
C THR A 140 7.86 18.52 -18.66
N ASP A 141 8.91 18.83 -19.40
CA ASP A 141 9.92 17.88 -19.84
C ASP A 141 11.30 18.14 -19.23
N GLY A 142 11.39 19.11 -18.33
CA GLY A 142 12.68 19.54 -17.80
C GLY A 142 12.64 20.03 -16.37
N LEU A 143 13.84 20.30 -15.87
CA LEU A 143 14.07 20.91 -14.58
C LEU A 143 13.97 22.44 -14.68
N GLU A 144 13.79 23.07 -13.51
CA GLU A 144 13.94 24.51 -13.35
C GLU A 144 15.27 24.98 -13.95
N SER A 145 15.20 25.91 -14.89
CA SER A 145 16.39 26.51 -15.52
C SER A 145 16.68 27.94 -15.04
N CYS A 146 15.90 28.43 -14.09
CA CYS A 146 16.01 29.76 -13.50
C CYS A 146 16.40 29.69 -12.01
N ASP A 147 16.53 30.84 -11.35
CA ASP A 147 17.17 30.96 -10.03
C ASP A 147 16.34 30.46 -8.84
N ASN A 148 15.06 30.13 -9.03
CA ASN A 148 14.15 29.82 -7.94
C ASN A 148 14.00 28.30 -7.76
N ASN A 149 13.90 27.87 -6.50
CA ASN A 149 13.59 26.48 -6.20
C ASN A 149 12.09 26.25 -6.11
N PRO A 150 11.49 25.43 -7.00
CA PRO A 150 10.05 25.13 -7.00
C PRO A 150 9.53 24.59 -5.67
N CYS A 151 10.35 23.86 -4.92
CA CYS A 151 10.00 23.33 -3.60
C CYS A 151 9.78 24.43 -2.57
N VAL A 152 10.60 25.46 -2.60
CA VAL A 152 10.49 26.62 -1.68
C VAL A 152 9.17 27.35 -1.97
N ILE A 153 8.84 27.56 -3.23
CA ILE A 153 7.57 28.19 -3.64
C ILE A 153 6.38 27.34 -3.23
N ALA A 154 6.39 26.03 -3.51
CA ALA A 154 5.33 25.14 -3.11
C ALA A 154 5.10 25.11 -1.58
N LYS A 155 6.17 25.21 -0.78
CA LYS A 155 6.07 25.35 0.67
C LYS A 155 5.43 26.67 1.07
N LYS A 156 5.88 27.80 0.52
CA LYS A 156 5.31 29.14 0.78
C LYS A 156 3.82 29.22 0.45
N LEU A 157 3.37 28.59 -0.65
CA LEU A 157 1.97 28.54 -1.03
C LEU A 157 1.12 27.80 0.03
N ARG A 158 1.62 26.66 0.52
CA ARG A 158 0.94 25.92 1.60
C ARG A 158 0.89 26.71 2.91
N GLU A 159 1.97 27.40 3.28
CA GLU A 159 2.03 28.25 4.48
C GLU A 159 1.04 29.44 4.42
N LYS A 160 0.79 29.96 3.23
CA LYS A 160 -0.24 31.00 2.99
C LYS A 160 -1.68 30.46 2.94
N GLY A 161 -1.86 29.16 3.21
CA GLY A 161 -3.20 28.53 3.21
C GLY A 161 -3.79 28.29 1.82
N VAL A 162 -3.00 28.44 0.77
CA VAL A 162 -3.43 28.13 -0.60
C VAL A 162 -3.54 26.62 -0.74
N LYS A 163 -4.76 26.11 -0.67
CA LYS A 163 -5.07 24.67 -0.85
C LYS A 163 -5.08 24.31 -2.33
N VAL A 164 -3.90 24.10 -2.89
CA VAL A 164 -3.75 23.63 -4.26
C VAL A 164 -3.29 22.18 -4.22
N THR A 165 -3.89 21.33 -5.05
CA THR A 165 -3.44 19.95 -5.25
C THR A 165 -2.67 19.89 -6.56
N PRO A 166 -1.35 19.99 -6.55
CA PRO A 166 -0.56 19.93 -7.77
C PRO A 166 -0.33 18.48 -8.21
N PHE A 167 -0.50 18.26 -9.50
CA PHE A 167 -0.05 17.07 -10.22
C PHE A 167 1.05 17.48 -11.18
N VAL A 168 2.16 16.78 -11.17
CA VAL A 168 3.27 17.03 -12.10
C VAL A 168 3.39 15.84 -13.03
N ILE A 169 3.38 16.09 -14.33
CA ILE A 169 3.56 15.07 -15.36
C ILE A 169 4.86 15.39 -16.09
N GLY A 170 5.85 14.54 -15.91
CA GLY A 170 7.11 14.59 -16.63
C GLY A 170 6.97 13.92 -18.01
N LEU A 171 7.53 14.51 -19.05
CA LEU A 171 7.51 13.96 -20.40
C LEU A 171 8.88 13.40 -20.79
N GLY A 172 9.07 12.10 -20.62
CA GLY A 172 10.34 11.42 -20.92
C GLY A 172 11.51 11.93 -20.08
N MET A 173 11.27 12.14 -18.79
CA MET A 173 12.28 12.58 -17.83
C MET A 173 12.99 11.37 -17.23
N ASP A 174 14.23 11.57 -16.79
CA ASP A 174 14.96 10.59 -15.99
C ASP A 174 14.33 10.50 -14.58
N LEU A 175 14.20 9.28 -14.06
CA LEU A 175 13.66 9.01 -12.72
C LEU A 175 14.46 9.69 -11.60
N SER A 176 15.74 10.03 -11.84
CA SER A 176 16.57 10.80 -10.91
C SER A 176 16.02 12.20 -10.59
N TYR A 177 15.14 12.73 -11.43
CA TYR A 177 14.49 14.04 -11.24
C TYR A 177 13.25 13.99 -10.35
N LEU A 178 12.77 12.81 -10.01
CA LEU A 178 11.60 12.61 -9.12
C LEU A 178 11.70 13.40 -7.81
N GLU A 179 12.88 13.43 -7.21
CA GLU A 179 13.11 14.11 -5.93
C GLU A 179 12.87 15.63 -6.02
N ASN A 180 13.13 16.24 -7.17
CA ASN A 180 12.96 17.67 -7.39
C ASN A 180 11.51 18.10 -7.52
N PHE A 181 10.61 17.21 -7.98
CA PHE A 181 9.21 17.52 -8.18
C PHE A 181 8.28 17.02 -7.08
N ALA A 182 8.69 16.01 -6.38
CA ALA A 182 7.84 15.40 -5.37
C ALA A 182 7.54 16.32 -4.17
N CYS A 183 8.30 17.39 -3.97
CA CYS A 183 8.00 18.45 -2.99
C CYS A 183 6.86 19.37 -3.46
N ILE A 184 6.59 19.44 -4.76
CA ILE A 184 5.54 20.27 -5.35
C ILE A 184 4.19 19.55 -5.17
N GLY A 185 4.12 18.26 -5.56
CA GLY A 185 2.88 17.50 -5.54
C GLY A 185 3.04 16.04 -5.96
N SER A 186 1.93 15.42 -6.39
CA SER A 186 1.95 14.06 -6.96
C SER A 186 2.65 14.09 -8.32
N TYR A 187 3.76 13.38 -8.43
CA TYR A 187 4.51 13.25 -9.67
C TYR A 187 4.13 11.96 -10.40
N SER A 188 4.05 12.04 -11.73
CA SER A 188 3.90 10.89 -12.63
C SER A 188 4.78 11.11 -13.84
N ASP A 189 5.54 10.11 -14.24
CA ASP A 189 6.31 10.15 -15.46
C ASP A 189 5.53 9.55 -16.64
N ALA A 190 5.83 10.06 -17.84
CA ALA A 190 5.24 9.61 -19.10
C ALA A 190 6.37 9.39 -20.12
N GLU A 191 6.76 8.14 -20.31
CA GLU A 191 7.85 7.76 -21.21
C GLU A 191 7.50 8.01 -22.67
N ASP A 192 6.22 7.88 -23.03
CA ASP A 192 5.70 8.05 -24.37
C ASP A 192 4.31 8.73 -24.37
N LYS A 193 3.78 9.03 -25.56
CA LYS A 193 2.46 9.65 -25.72
C LYS A 193 1.32 8.80 -25.14
N GLY A 194 1.42 7.48 -25.23
CA GLY A 194 0.39 6.56 -24.70
C GLY A 194 0.33 6.60 -23.18
N SER A 195 1.47 6.52 -22.51
CA SER A 195 1.59 6.65 -21.06
C SER A 195 1.16 8.03 -20.58
N PHE A 196 1.51 9.11 -21.32
CA PHE A 196 1.03 10.46 -20.99
C PHE A 196 -0.50 10.57 -21.08
N SER A 197 -1.10 10.03 -22.12
CA SER A 197 -2.56 10.00 -22.26
C SER A 197 -3.23 9.24 -21.11
N SER A 198 -2.66 8.12 -20.71
CA SER A 198 -3.14 7.30 -19.59
C SER A 198 -3.02 8.03 -18.26
N VAL A 199 -1.86 8.60 -17.96
CA VAL A 199 -1.59 9.38 -16.73
C VAL A 199 -2.54 10.58 -16.65
N LEU A 200 -2.63 11.39 -17.70
CA LEU A 200 -3.49 12.57 -17.73
C LEU A 200 -4.97 12.20 -17.57
N THR A 201 -5.40 11.12 -18.25
CA THR A 201 -6.77 10.59 -18.09
C THR A 201 -7.06 10.21 -16.65
N THR A 202 -6.17 9.45 -16.02
CA THR A 202 -6.31 9.04 -14.62
C THR A 202 -6.39 10.24 -13.68
N ILE A 203 -5.56 11.28 -13.90
CA ILE A 203 -5.60 12.52 -13.10
C ILE A 203 -6.93 13.25 -13.31
N ILE A 204 -7.40 13.40 -14.55
CA ILE A 204 -8.68 14.04 -14.86
C ILE A 204 -9.83 13.28 -14.22
N GLU A 205 -9.85 11.95 -14.30
CA GLU A 205 -10.86 11.13 -13.66
C GLU A 205 -10.85 11.32 -12.14
N LYS A 206 -9.68 11.32 -11.48
CA LYS A 206 -9.54 11.65 -10.06
C LYS A 206 -10.07 13.04 -9.70
N ILE A 207 -9.98 14.01 -10.62
CA ILE A 207 -10.47 15.37 -10.42
C ILE A 207 -11.99 15.44 -10.63
N LEU A 208 -12.49 14.83 -11.70
CA LEU A 208 -13.90 14.82 -12.05
C LEU A 208 -14.74 13.94 -11.12
N THR A 209 -14.18 12.82 -10.66
CA THR A 209 -14.84 11.96 -9.68
C THR A 209 -14.63 12.54 -8.30
N LYS A 210 -15.66 13.12 -7.75
CA LYS A 210 -15.62 13.86 -6.48
C LYS A 210 -15.53 12.95 -5.24
N THR A 211 -15.80 11.65 -5.37
CA THR A 211 -15.78 10.72 -4.25
C THR A 211 -14.49 9.92 -4.23
N THR A 212 -13.74 10.11 -3.16
CA THR A 212 -12.50 9.39 -2.93
C THR A 212 -12.51 8.74 -1.56
N VAL A 213 -11.73 7.67 -1.41
CA VAL A 213 -11.51 7.00 -0.15
C VAL A 213 -10.01 6.91 0.15
N GLN A 214 -9.68 7.19 1.39
CA GLN A 214 -8.37 6.94 1.99
C GLN A 214 -8.57 5.93 3.13
N VAL A 215 -7.81 4.85 3.16
CA VAL A 215 -7.84 3.92 4.28
C VAL A 215 -6.62 4.21 5.16
N ASN A 216 -6.87 4.53 6.41
CA ASN A 216 -5.83 4.72 7.40
C ASN A 216 -5.64 3.42 8.18
N LEU A 217 -4.48 2.79 8.04
CA LEU A 217 -4.08 1.66 8.86
C LEU A 217 -3.32 2.20 10.08
N ASN A 218 -4.00 2.23 11.22
CA ASN A 218 -3.51 2.91 12.41
C ASN A 218 -2.60 2.00 13.24
N ASP A 219 -1.55 2.58 13.79
CA ASP A 219 -0.73 2.01 14.84
C ASP A 219 -1.43 2.07 16.22
N ILE A 220 -0.74 1.65 17.28
CA ILE A 220 -1.26 1.71 18.66
C ILE A 220 -1.55 3.15 19.15
N LEU A 221 -0.90 4.15 18.54
CA LEU A 221 -1.11 5.57 18.84
C LEU A 221 -2.17 6.21 17.95
N LYS A 222 -2.92 5.41 17.18
CA LYS A 222 -3.93 5.86 16.21
C LYS A 222 -3.37 6.73 15.08
N LYS A 223 -2.08 6.60 14.78
CA LYS A 223 -1.45 7.25 13.62
C LYS A 223 -1.48 6.30 12.43
N PRO A 224 -1.73 6.78 11.20
CA PRO A 224 -1.84 5.95 10.00
C PRO A 224 -0.45 5.56 9.44
N THR A 225 0.34 4.87 10.25
CA THR A 225 1.73 4.52 9.95
C THR A 225 1.91 3.12 9.36
N GLU A 226 0.86 2.28 9.45
CA GLU A 226 0.91 0.91 8.92
C GLU A 226 0.65 0.88 7.41
N THR A 227 1.36 0.00 6.70
CA THR A 227 1.33 -0.06 5.24
C THR A 227 1.82 -1.41 4.70
N ASN A 228 1.90 -1.55 3.36
CA ASN A 228 2.34 -2.75 2.65
C ASN A 228 1.45 -3.98 2.93
N VAL A 229 0.14 -3.75 2.95
CA VAL A 229 -0.89 -4.77 3.13
C VAL A 229 -1.88 -4.65 1.99
N THR A 230 -2.32 -5.78 1.45
CA THR A 230 -3.34 -5.81 0.40
C THR A 230 -4.72 -5.57 0.99
N LEU A 231 -5.48 -4.70 0.35
CA LEU A 231 -6.86 -4.34 0.70
C LEU A 231 -7.82 -4.83 -0.38
N PHE A 232 -8.95 -5.35 0.04
CA PHE A 232 -10.07 -5.72 -0.83
C PHE A 232 -11.31 -4.96 -0.40
N LEU A 233 -12.02 -4.37 -1.35
CA LEU A 233 -13.31 -3.73 -1.16
C LEU A 233 -14.36 -4.50 -1.96
N TYR A 234 -15.23 -5.18 -1.26
CA TYR A 234 -16.36 -5.91 -1.82
C TYR A 234 -17.62 -5.05 -1.76
N GLU A 235 -18.57 -5.30 -2.65
CA GLU A 235 -19.93 -4.79 -2.49
C GLU A 235 -20.54 -5.43 -1.23
N ALA A 236 -21.04 -4.59 -0.30
CA ALA A 236 -21.42 -5.01 1.03
C ALA A 236 -22.45 -6.15 1.02
N GLY A 237 -22.18 -7.18 1.83
CA GLY A 237 -23.01 -8.38 1.93
C GLY A 237 -22.90 -9.35 0.75
N THR A 238 -21.93 -9.13 -0.15
CA THR A 238 -21.68 -10.00 -1.31
C THR A 238 -20.20 -10.41 -1.39
N LEU A 239 -19.88 -11.33 -2.31
CA LEU A 239 -18.48 -11.68 -2.66
C LEU A 239 -18.03 -10.96 -3.94
N ASN A 240 -18.76 -9.92 -4.39
CA ASN A 240 -18.43 -9.17 -5.59
C ASN A 240 -17.31 -8.17 -5.30
N LEU A 241 -16.08 -8.52 -5.70
CA LEU A 241 -14.92 -7.66 -5.54
C LEU A 241 -15.01 -6.45 -6.48
N LYS A 242 -15.01 -5.24 -5.91
CA LYS A 242 -15.02 -3.98 -6.66
C LYS A 242 -13.62 -3.39 -6.83
N TYR A 243 -12.82 -3.42 -5.77
CA TYR A 243 -11.47 -2.83 -5.77
C TYR A 243 -10.50 -3.72 -5.00
N SER A 244 -9.27 -3.81 -5.52
CA SER A 244 -8.14 -4.44 -4.82
C SER A 244 -6.89 -3.62 -5.08
N TYR A 245 -6.10 -3.38 -4.02
CA TYR A 245 -4.85 -2.65 -4.13
C TYR A 245 -3.95 -2.94 -2.93
N THR A 246 -2.65 -2.73 -3.10
CA THR A 246 -1.71 -2.77 -1.98
C THR A 246 -1.64 -1.39 -1.36
N HIS A 247 -1.95 -1.31 -0.06
CA HIS A 247 -1.86 -0.07 0.71
C HIS A 247 -0.43 0.46 0.70
N THR A 248 -0.29 1.74 0.43
CA THR A 248 1.00 2.42 0.43
C THR A 248 0.91 3.78 1.13
N LEU A 249 2.04 4.22 1.66
CA LEU A 249 2.24 5.57 2.15
C LEU A 249 3.08 6.33 1.14
N ASN A 250 2.69 7.56 0.84
CA ASN A 250 3.51 8.45 0.05
C ASN A 250 4.77 8.90 0.84
N ARG A 251 5.68 9.60 0.23
CA ARG A 251 6.91 10.07 0.88
C ARG A 251 6.71 11.02 2.08
N TYR A 252 5.51 11.53 2.28
CA TYR A 252 5.12 12.31 3.46
C TYR A 252 4.43 11.46 4.52
N ASN A 253 4.48 10.13 4.39
CA ASN A 253 3.82 9.16 5.26
C ASN A 253 2.29 9.32 5.32
N ASN A 254 1.67 9.84 4.27
CA ASN A 254 0.22 9.86 4.14
C ASN A 254 -0.26 8.68 3.30
N PRO A 255 -1.34 7.98 3.71
CA PRO A 255 -1.95 6.94 2.90
C PRO A 255 -2.43 7.45 1.54
N ASP A 256 -2.29 6.63 0.51
CA ASP A 256 -2.77 6.98 -0.83
C ASP A 256 -4.30 6.98 -0.89
N THR A 257 -4.83 7.62 -1.92
CA THR A 257 -6.26 7.86 -2.11
C THR A 257 -6.77 7.12 -3.35
N LEU A 258 -7.82 6.34 -3.16
CA LEU A 258 -8.53 5.62 -4.22
C LEU A 258 -9.78 6.40 -4.65
N VAL A 259 -10.00 6.53 -5.96
CA VAL A 259 -11.28 6.96 -6.52
C VAL A 259 -12.26 5.80 -6.46
N ILE A 260 -13.47 6.03 -5.97
CA ILE A 260 -14.43 4.98 -5.67
C ILE A 260 -15.86 5.41 -6.02
N ASP A 261 -16.69 4.46 -6.45
CA ASP A 261 -18.10 4.69 -6.71
C ASP A 261 -18.91 4.77 -5.40
N PRO A 262 -19.51 5.91 -5.07
CA PRO A 262 -20.29 6.07 -3.85
C PRO A 262 -21.70 5.47 -3.92
N ALA A 263 -22.10 4.88 -5.04
CA ALA A 263 -23.41 4.22 -5.17
C ALA A 263 -23.52 2.93 -4.36
N PHE A 264 -22.37 2.29 -4.07
CA PHE A 264 -22.28 1.06 -3.31
C PHE A 264 -21.94 1.30 -1.84
N LYS A 265 -22.38 0.39 -0.98
CA LYS A 265 -21.79 0.16 0.34
C LYS A 265 -20.67 -0.86 0.17
N TYR A 266 -19.66 -0.78 1.03
CA TYR A 266 -18.48 -1.62 0.90
C TYR A 266 -18.20 -2.43 2.16
N ASP A 267 -17.72 -3.66 1.96
CA ASP A 267 -17.07 -4.47 2.98
C ASP A 267 -15.56 -4.44 2.67
N LEU A 268 -14.78 -3.90 3.60
CA LEU A 268 -13.32 -3.81 3.52
C LEU A 268 -12.68 -5.01 4.22
N VAL A 269 -11.78 -5.68 3.52
CA VAL A 269 -10.90 -6.70 4.08
C VAL A 269 -9.46 -6.19 3.99
N VAL A 270 -8.80 -6.10 5.14
CA VAL A 270 -7.37 -5.80 5.26
C VAL A 270 -6.65 -7.12 5.48
N ASN A 271 -5.78 -7.51 4.55
CA ASN A 271 -5.13 -8.82 4.56
C ASN A 271 -3.92 -8.87 5.48
N THR A 272 -4.13 -8.47 6.75
CA THR A 272 -3.19 -8.66 7.85
C THR A 272 -3.20 -10.10 8.36
N LEU A 273 -2.36 -10.45 9.31
CA LEU A 273 -2.37 -11.72 10.04
C LEU A 273 -2.65 -11.43 11.53
N PRO A 274 -3.85 -11.79 12.06
CA PRO A 274 -5.06 -12.22 11.34
C PRO A 274 -5.67 -11.12 10.46
N LYS A 275 -6.61 -11.46 9.58
CA LYS A 275 -7.33 -10.52 8.73
C LYS A 275 -8.22 -9.59 9.55
N ILE A 276 -8.34 -8.33 9.11
CA ILE A 276 -9.29 -7.38 9.66
C ILE A 276 -10.42 -7.18 8.64
N GLU A 277 -11.65 -7.24 9.10
CA GLU A 277 -12.83 -6.96 8.29
C GLU A 277 -13.60 -5.78 8.85
N LYS A 278 -14.05 -4.88 7.97
CA LYS A 278 -14.94 -3.77 8.32
C LYS A 278 -16.10 -3.75 7.33
N LYS A 279 -17.32 -4.00 7.83
CA LYS A 279 -18.51 -4.23 7.00
C LYS A 279 -19.41 -3.01 6.91
N GLY A 280 -20.17 -2.91 5.82
CA GLY A 280 -21.26 -1.96 5.65
C GLY A 280 -20.83 -0.50 5.54
N ILE A 281 -19.66 -0.22 5.01
CA ILE A 281 -19.11 1.14 4.87
C ILE A 281 -19.92 1.89 3.83
N SER A 282 -20.55 2.99 4.25
CA SER A 282 -21.22 3.95 3.39
C SER A 282 -20.32 5.15 3.15
N LEU A 283 -20.24 5.61 1.90
CA LEU A 283 -19.42 6.75 1.52
C LEU A 283 -20.29 8.00 1.32
N VAL A 284 -19.77 9.14 1.74
CA VAL A 284 -20.35 10.44 1.45
C VAL A 284 -19.99 10.80 0.01
N ARG A 285 -21.01 11.00 -0.83
CA ARG A 285 -20.85 11.38 -2.24
C ARG A 285 -20.15 12.73 -2.35
N ASN A 286 -19.36 12.88 -3.39
CA ASN A 286 -18.63 14.14 -3.69
C ASN A 286 -17.73 14.63 -2.55
N SER A 287 -17.20 13.71 -1.75
CA SER A 287 -16.34 14.00 -0.60
C SER A 287 -15.14 13.07 -0.56
N HIS A 288 -14.09 13.52 0.11
CA HIS A 288 -12.99 12.66 0.52
C HIS A 288 -13.39 11.92 1.79
N ASN A 289 -13.47 10.61 1.71
CA ASN A 289 -13.84 9.72 2.81
C ASN A 289 -12.58 9.11 3.42
N ILE A 290 -12.50 9.07 4.75
CA ILE A 290 -11.40 8.43 5.47
C ILE A 290 -11.95 7.23 6.23
N ILE A 291 -11.44 6.04 5.95
CA ILE A 291 -11.77 4.81 6.66
C ILE A 291 -10.64 4.53 7.65
N GLN A 292 -10.95 4.60 8.94
CA GLN A 292 -9.99 4.27 9.99
C GLN A 292 -10.04 2.77 10.29
N VAL A 293 -8.88 2.11 10.30
CA VAL A 293 -8.70 0.70 10.66
C VAL A 293 -7.53 0.58 11.62
N ASP A 294 -7.77 0.09 12.81
CA ASP A 294 -6.70 -0.20 13.77
C ASP A 294 -6.00 -1.49 13.34
N ALA A 295 -4.78 -1.37 12.89
CA ALA A 295 -3.98 -2.46 12.35
C ALA A 295 -2.52 -2.39 12.83
N PRO A 296 -2.27 -2.21 14.15
CA PRO A 296 -0.91 -2.16 14.67
C PRO A 296 -0.20 -3.48 14.42
N GLN A 297 1.00 -3.46 13.89
CA GLN A 297 1.72 -4.65 13.47
C GLN A 297 3.15 -4.70 14.03
N GLY A 298 3.62 -5.93 14.26
CA GLY A 298 4.99 -6.27 14.57
C GLY A 298 5.43 -7.52 13.82
N PHE A 299 6.60 -8.03 14.12
CA PHE A 299 7.21 -9.14 13.40
C PHE A 299 7.46 -10.34 14.31
N LEU A 300 7.28 -11.52 13.75
CA LEU A 300 7.71 -12.79 14.36
C LEU A 300 8.80 -13.41 13.49
N LYS A 301 9.90 -13.79 14.12
CA LYS A 301 10.98 -14.56 13.51
C LYS A 301 11.34 -15.75 14.40
N CYS A 302 11.16 -16.95 13.90
CA CYS A 302 11.64 -18.17 14.54
C CYS A 302 12.96 -18.59 13.90
N SER A 303 14.01 -18.77 14.69
CA SER A 303 15.34 -19.13 14.20
C SER A 303 15.77 -20.52 14.67
N GLY A 304 16.45 -21.26 13.81
CA GLY A 304 16.96 -22.59 14.11
C GLY A 304 17.71 -23.20 12.93
N THR A 305 18.32 -24.37 13.15
CA THR A 305 19.17 -25.06 12.16
C THR A 305 18.43 -26.09 11.32
N ASN A 306 17.32 -26.61 11.81
CA ASN A 306 16.57 -27.67 11.13
C ASN A 306 15.39 -27.09 10.36
N PRO A 307 15.08 -27.60 9.14
CA PRO A 307 13.90 -27.17 8.39
C PRO A 307 12.63 -27.65 9.11
N ILE A 308 11.89 -26.72 9.70
CA ILE A 308 10.64 -26.97 10.40
C ILE A 308 9.65 -25.86 10.09
N SER A 309 8.37 -26.14 10.27
CA SER A 309 7.29 -25.18 10.18
C SER A 309 6.72 -24.87 11.56
N ILE A 310 6.24 -23.68 11.71
CA ILE A 310 5.62 -23.15 12.92
C ILE A 310 4.17 -22.79 12.57
N ARG A 311 3.23 -23.44 13.23
CA ARG A 311 1.83 -23.09 13.13
C ARG A 311 1.55 -21.98 14.13
N VAL A 312 1.05 -20.85 13.62
CA VAL A 312 0.73 -19.67 14.40
C VAL A 312 -0.79 -19.58 14.58
N MET A 313 -1.22 -19.45 15.81
CA MET A 313 -2.62 -19.37 16.22
C MET A 313 -2.82 -18.15 17.11
N GLU A 314 -4.00 -17.54 17.08
CA GLU A 314 -4.37 -16.51 18.05
C GLU A 314 -4.53 -17.11 19.44
N LYS A 315 -4.22 -16.34 20.49
CA LYS A 315 -4.30 -16.82 21.88
C LYS A 315 -5.67 -17.41 22.20
N GLY A 316 -5.65 -18.69 22.59
CA GLY A 316 -6.86 -19.41 22.97
C GLY A 316 -7.76 -19.85 21.81
N ASN A 317 -7.36 -19.56 20.57
CA ASN A 317 -8.02 -20.04 19.35
C ASN A 317 -7.12 -21.07 18.66
N TYR A 318 -7.63 -22.27 18.41
CA TYR A 318 -6.87 -23.33 17.74
C TYR A 318 -6.90 -23.24 16.22
N GLU A 319 -7.56 -22.22 15.67
CA GLU A 319 -7.56 -21.97 14.23
C GLU A 319 -6.19 -21.46 13.77
N THR A 320 -5.71 -22.00 12.66
CA THR A 320 -4.41 -21.61 12.09
C THR A 320 -4.52 -20.28 11.37
N ILE A 321 -3.81 -19.27 11.85
CA ILE A 321 -3.68 -17.97 11.18
C ILE A 321 -2.67 -18.07 10.04
N ASN A 322 -1.52 -18.69 10.32
CA ASN A 322 -0.42 -18.85 9.36
C ASN A 322 0.43 -20.07 9.70
N VAL A 323 1.09 -20.60 8.68
CA VAL A 323 2.17 -21.59 8.85
C VAL A 323 3.46 -20.98 8.36
N GLN A 324 4.29 -20.54 9.30
CA GLN A 324 5.54 -19.85 9.03
C GLN A 324 6.71 -20.85 8.95
N SER A 325 7.59 -20.66 7.97
CA SER A 325 8.83 -21.44 7.89
C SER A 325 9.88 -20.91 8.87
N ILE A 326 10.76 -21.79 9.33
CA ILE A 326 11.92 -21.36 10.13
C ILE A 326 12.79 -20.38 9.36
N ASN A 327 13.40 -19.43 10.07
CA ASN A 327 14.27 -18.36 9.56
C ASN A 327 13.57 -17.35 8.64
N THR A 328 12.26 -17.45 8.40
CA THR A 328 11.49 -16.36 7.78
C THR A 328 11.02 -15.36 8.84
N GLN A 329 10.71 -14.16 8.38
CA GLN A 329 10.13 -13.10 9.22
C GLN A 329 8.80 -12.68 8.61
N ASP A 330 7.72 -12.92 9.35
CA ASP A 330 6.36 -12.56 8.93
C ASP A 330 5.78 -11.47 9.84
N LYS A 331 4.86 -10.69 9.29
CA LYS A 331 4.23 -9.54 9.96
C LYS A 331 2.85 -9.94 10.49
N TYR A 332 2.59 -9.65 11.77
CA TYR A 332 1.34 -9.98 12.46
C TYR A 332 0.78 -8.75 13.17
N LEU A 333 -0.52 -8.76 13.44
CA LEU A 333 -1.12 -7.76 14.32
C LEU A 333 -0.50 -7.85 15.73
N VAL A 334 -0.47 -6.73 16.43
CA VAL A 334 -0.04 -6.69 17.83
C VAL A 334 -0.98 -7.53 18.68
N GLY A 335 -0.42 -8.41 19.51
CA GLY A 335 -1.21 -9.30 20.36
C GLY A 335 -0.43 -10.53 20.84
N PHE A 336 -1.18 -11.44 21.46
CA PHE A 336 -0.63 -12.72 21.95
C PHE A 336 -0.99 -13.84 20.98
N TYR A 337 0.01 -14.69 20.69
CA TYR A 337 -0.11 -15.82 19.79
C TYR A 337 0.38 -17.09 20.45
N ASP A 338 -0.28 -18.20 20.15
CA ASP A 338 0.13 -19.53 20.53
C ASP A 338 0.83 -20.19 19.32
N LEU A 339 2.08 -20.58 19.51
CA LEU A 339 2.90 -21.24 18.50
C LEU A 339 2.91 -22.73 18.74
N GLU A 340 2.61 -23.53 17.71
CA GLU A 340 2.89 -24.96 17.66
C GLU A 340 4.08 -25.17 16.72
N ILE A 341 5.22 -25.51 17.31
CA ILE A 341 6.47 -25.74 16.58
C ILE A 341 6.51 -27.22 16.23
N LEU A 342 6.50 -27.54 14.93
CA LEU A 342 6.36 -28.90 14.41
C LEU A 342 7.68 -29.67 14.48
N THR A 343 8.27 -29.70 15.67
CA THR A 343 9.41 -30.56 16.02
C THR A 343 8.96 -31.95 16.44
N LEU A 344 9.88 -32.86 16.71
CA LEU A 344 9.62 -34.14 17.38
C LEU A 344 10.32 -34.13 18.74
N PRO A 345 9.58 -34.18 19.86
CA PRO A 345 8.14 -33.96 19.99
C PRO A 345 7.77 -32.51 19.64
N ARG A 346 6.49 -32.26 19.39
CA ARG A 346 5.97 -30.90 19.20
C ARG A 346 6.21 -30.06 20.43
N THR A 347 6.53 -28.80 20.22
CA THR A 347 6.68 -27.81 21.31
C THR A 347 5.70 -26.68 21.13
N TYR A 348 5.21 -26.16 22.25
CA TYR A 348 4.23 -25.09 22.28
C TYR A 348 4.82 -23.91 23.05
N GLN A 349 4.63 -22.71 22.51
CA GLN A 349 5.11 -21.49 23.13
C GLN A 349 4.13 -20.36 22.90
N ARG A 350 3.84 -19.59 23.95
CA ARG A 350 3.11 -18.33 23.83
C ARG A 350 4.07 -17.19 23.62
N VAL A 351 3.73 -16.30 22.70
CA VAL A 351 4.54 -15.12 22.37
C VAL A 351 3.66 -13.87 22.34
N GLU A 352 4.27 -12.73 22.61
CA GLU A 352 3.67 -11.43 22.43
C GLU A 352 4.34 -10.73 21.26
N ILE A 353 3.53 -10.22 20.33
CA ILE A 353 3.99 -9.37 19.21
C ILE A 353 3.68 -7.93 19.57
N THR A 354 4.70 -7.08 19.56
CA THR A 354 4.60 -5.66 19.89
C THR A 354 4.86 -4.79 18.67
N GLN A 355 4.28 -3.60 18.66
CA GLN A 355 4.34 -2.64 17.56
C GLN A 355 5.78 -2.42 17.04
N SER A 356 5.96 -2.59 15.73
CA SER A 356 7.20 -2.32 14.98
C SER A 356 8.44 -3.06 15.48
N LYS A 357 8.29 -4.04 16.40
CA LYS A 357 9.39 -4.86 16.92
C LYS A 357 9.37 -6.26 16.34
N THR A 358 10.54 -6.90 16.33
CA THR A 358 10.68 -8.31 15.98
C THR A 358 10.74 -9.15 17.24
N THR A 359 9.75 -10.01 17.44
CA THR A 359 9.78 -11.06 18.45
C THR A 359 10.61 -12.22 17.91
N LEU A 360 11.73 -12.53 18.60
CA LEU A 360 12.67 -13.58 18.22
C LEU A 360 12.46 -14.82 19.07
N ILE A 361 12.27 -15.97 18.42
CA ILE A 361 12.16 -17.28 19.05
C ILE A 361 13.30 -18.16 18.56
N ALA A 362 14.17 -18.56 19.48
CA ALA A 362 15.26 -19.48 19.17
C ALA A 362 14.81 -20.94 19.44
N ILE A 363 14.80 -21.76 18.40
CA ILE A 363 14.44 -23.18 18.50
C ILE A 363 15.72 -23.97 18.66
N LYS A 364 15.78 -24.80 19.72
CA LYS A 364 16.94 -25.62 19.99
C LYS A 364 17.23 -26.57 18.83
N ALA A 365 18.49 -26.70 18.48
CA ALA A 365 18.91 -27.66 17.47
C ALA A 365 18.56 -29.07 17.90
N ALA A 366 17.95 -29.84 17.01
CA ALA A 366 17.67 -31.26 17.27
C ALA A 366 18.95 -32.10 17.35
N GLY A 367 18.89 -33.16 18.09
CA GLY A 367 19.84 -34.27 17.97
C GLY A 367 19.33 -35.35 17.02
N SER A 368 20.20 -36.22 16.57
CA SER A 368 19.87 -37.31 15.64
C SER A 368 19.81 -38.65 16.37
N LEU A 369 18.66 -39.29 16.31
CA LEU A 369 18.50 -40.70 16.69
C LEU A 369 18.62 -41.56 15.45
N GLU A 370 19.54 -42.50 15.46
CA GLU A 370 19.68 -43.55 14.45
C GLU A 370 19.35 -44.92 15.09
N LEU A 371 18.35 -45.60 14.55
CA LEU A 371 17.93 -46.94 14.96
C LEU A 371 18.43 -47.95 13.93
N LYS A 372 19.05 -49.02 14.39
CA LYS A 372 19.45 -50.16 13.56
C LYS A 372 19.00 -51.46 14.23
N SER A 373 18.38 -52.33 13.44
CA SER A 373 17.95 -53.66 13.89
C SER A 373 18.23 -54.69 12.80
N VAL A 374 18.43 -55.92 13.19
CA VAL A 374 18.56 -57.08 12.27
C VAL A 374 17.20 -57.68 11.88
N LYS A 375 16.12 -57.22 12.53
CA LYS A 375 14.73 -57.65 12.26
C LYS A 375 13.79 -56.45 12.21
N TYR A 376 12.65 -56.63 11.58
CA TYR A 376 11.59 -55.63 11.61
C TYR A 376 11.01 -55.48 13.01
N LEU A 377 10.78 -54.26 13.44
CA LEU A 377 10.30 -53.92 14.77
C LEU A 377 8.90 -53.31 14.72
N VAL A 378 8.13 -53.57 15.78
CA VAL A 378 6.91 -52.81 16.11
C VAL A 378 7.19 -52.11 17.42
N GLY A 379 6.97 -50.79 17.46
CA GLY A 379 7.24 -50.03 18.66
C GLY A 379 6.91 -48.55 18.55
N GLN A 380 7.09 -47.88 19.66
CA GLN A 380 6.78 -46.44 19.79
C GLN A 380 7.85 -45.73 20.61
N VAL A 381 8.12 -44.49 20.25
CA VAL A 381 8.99 -43.60 21.00
C VAL A 381 8.16 -42.63 21.81
N PHE A 382 8.55 -42.48 23.07
CA PHE A 382 7.94 -41.59 24.05
C PHE A 382 8.97 -40.60 24.57
N VAL A 383 8.58 -39.37 24.88
CA VAL A 383 9.37 -38.39 25.62
C VAL A 383 9.01 -38.49 27.10
N ASP A 384 10.01 -38.49 27.96
CA ASP A 384 9.85 -38.47 29.41
C ASP A 384 9.64 -37.03 29.88
N LYS A 385 8.45 -36.75 30.42
CA LYS A 385 8.08 -35.42 30.98
C LYS A 385 8.39 -35.32 32.47
N GLY A 386 9.00 -36.37 33.08
CA GLY A 386 9.21 -36.47 34.50
C GLY A 386 8.02 -37.08 35.26
N ASN A 387 8.25 -37.42 36.52
CA ASN A 387 7.24 -38.02 37.42
C ASN A 387 6.52 -39.25 36.85
N GLY A 388 7.22 -40.03 36.00
CA GLY A 388 6.65 -41.23 35.36
C GLY A 388 5.68 -40.97 34.21
N LEU A 389 5.51 -39.71 33.78
CA LEU A 389 4.65 -39.34 32.64
C LEU A 389 5.43 -39.46 31.33
N PHE A 390 4.92 -40.31 30.45
CA PHE A 390 5.43 -40.50 29.09
C PHE A 390 4.43 -40.02 28.06
N GLU A 391 4.89 -39.17 27.16
CA GLU A 391 4.08 -38.62 26.04
C GLU A 391 4.56 -39.25 24.74
N TRP A 392 3.63 -39.74 23.93
CA TRP A 392 3.90 -40.32 22.62
C TRP A 392 4.52 -39.30 21.68
N VAL A 393 5.53 -39.75 20.89
CA VAL A 393 6.22 -38.92 19.90
C VAL A 393 5.97 -39.44 18.49
N PHE A 394 6.27 -40.69 18.22
CA PHE A 394 6.02 -41.34 16.93
C PHE A 394 6.04 -42.86 17.02
N ASN A 395 5.51 -43.53 16.00
CA ASN A 395 5.59 -44.98 15.80
C ASN A 395 6.83 -45.31 14.97
N LEU A 396 7.47 -46.45 15.26
CA LEU A 396 8.50 -46.98 14.36
C LEU A 396 7.84 -47.38 13.02
N ASP A 397 8.60 -47.20 11.93
CA ASP A 397 8.19 -47.75 10.64
C ASP A 397 8.50 -49.25 10.62
N GLU A 398 7.47 -50.09 10.64
CA GLU A 398 7.54 -51.53 10.70
C GLU A 398 8.16 -52.16 9.42
N LYS A 399 8.46 -51.40 8.41
CA LYS A 399 9.05 -51.85 7.15
C LYS A 399 10.54 -51.51 7.04
N LEU A 400 11.10 -50.79 8.01
CA LEU A 400 12.49 -50.38 8.01
C LEU A 400 13.29 -51.05 9.12
N MET A 401 14.46 -51.61 8.78
CA MET A 401 15.45 -52.13 9.73
C MET A 401 16.44 -51.04 10.16
N SER A 402 16.47 -49.88 9.46
CA SER A 402 17.28 -48.74 9.82
C SER A 402 16.50 -47.47 9.56
N SER A 403 16.48 -46.58 10.53
CA SER A 403 15.76 -45.28 10.41
C SER A 403 16.50 -44.21 11.17
N LYS A 404 16.29 -42.96 10.75
CA LYS A 404 16.90 -41.76 11.35
C LYS A 404 15.83 -40.73 11.65
N TYR A 405 15.85 -40.19 12.86
CA TYR A 405 14.92 -39.19 13.34
C TYR A 405 15.67 -37.99 13.92
N LEU A 406 15.13 -36.79 13.73
CA LEU A 406 15.60 -35.59 14.39
C LEU A 406 14.68 -35.30 15.57
N LEU A 407 15.24 -35.37 16.78
CA LEU A 407 14.51 -35.23 18.04
C LEU A 407 15.00 -34.02 18.82
N GLN A 408 14.09 -33.33 19.47
CA GLN A 408 14.46 -32.25 20.40
C GLN A 408 15.26 -32.83 21.59
N PRO A 409 16.18 -32.06 22.17
CA PRO A 409 16.91 -32.48 23.36
C PRO A 409 15.97 -32.88 24.50
N GLY A 410 16.20 -34.06 25.10
CA GLY A 410 15.36 -34.58 26.15
C GLY A 410 15.66 -36.05 26.50
N ASN A 411 14.96 -36.59 27.48
CA ASN A 411 14.99 -37.99 27.84
C ASN A 411 13.84 -38.72 27.14
N TYR A 412 14.14 -39.91 26.63
CA TYR A 412 13.20 -40.68 25.82
C TYR A 412 13.17 -42.14 26.26
N LYS A 413 12.07 -42.79 25.92
CA LYS A 413 11.88 -44.23 26.06
C LYS A 413 11.37 -44.81 24.74
N LEU A 414 12.05 -45.84 24.23
CA LEU A 414 11.58 -46.70 23.14
C LEU A 414 10.99 -47.96 23.77
N ILE A 415 9.77 -48.29 23.40
CA ILE A 415 9.09 -49.54 23.74
C ILE A 415 8.85 -50.28 22.45
N TYR A 416 9.37 -51.48 22.33
CA TYR A 416 9.36 -52.22 21.07
C TYR A 416 9.40 -53.74 21.28
N ARG A 417 9.07 -54.48 20.24
CA ARG A 417 9.29 -55.90 20.07
C ARG A 417 9.61 -56.23 18.63
N GLN A 418 10.17 -57.42 18.39
CA GLN A 418 10.30 -57.91 17.01
C GLN A 418 8.93 -58.20 16.42
N LYS A 419 8.73 -57.90 15.12
CA LYS A 419 7.44 -57.99 14.45
C LYS A 419 6.88 -59.40 14.35
N ASP A 420 7.78 -60.37 14.23
CA ASP A 420 7.47 -61.83 14.17
C ASP A 420 7.08 -62.42 15.54
N GLN A 421 7.49 -61.81 16.64
CA GLN A 421 7.15 -62.24 17.99
C GLN A 421 5.75 -61.72 18.39
N LYS A 422 4.82 -62.66 18.72
CA LYS A 422 3.40 -62.31 18.96
C LYS A 422 3.01 -62.24 20.44
N SER A 423 3.90 -62.58 21.37
CA SER A 423 3.63 -62.47 22.81
C SER A 423 4.08 -61.14 23.37
N THR A 424 3.26 -60.57 24.29
CA THR A 424 3.60 -59.35 25.03
C THR A 424 4.84 -59.49 25.90
N GLY A 425 5.18 -60.68 26.31
CA GLY A 425 6.38 -61.01 27.09
C GLY A 425 7.69 -60.71 26.36
N TYR A 426 7.66 -60.55 25.04
CA TYR A 426 8.83 -60.11 24.24
C TYR A 426 9.01 -58.63 24.15
N THR A 427 8.17 -57.81 24.83
CA THR A 427 8.30 -56.39 24.86
C THR A 427 9.57 -55.95 25.56
N GLN A 428 10.33 -55.09 24.92
CA GLN A 428 11.57 -54.51 25.43
C GLN A 428 11.43 -53.02 25.60
N GLU A 429 12.16 -52.45 26.57
CA GLU A 429 12.25 -51.01 26.78
C GLU A 429 13.70 -50.55 26.71
N LYS A 430 13.93 -49.41 26.07
CA LYS A 430 15.25 -48.80 26.03
C LYS A 430 15.14 -47.31 26.32
N LYS A 431 15.77 -46.81 27.37
CA LYS A 431 15.88 -45.41 27.71
C LYS A 431 17.09 -44.79 27.03
N PHE A 432 16.98 -43.59 26.52
CA PHE A 432 18.07 -42.86 25.90
C PHE A 432 17.87 -41.35 26.07
N LYS A 433 18.94 -40.57 25.92
CA LYS A 433 18.93 -39.12 26.04
C LYS A 433 19.37 -38.52 24.71
N ILE A 434 18.58 -37.59 24.18
CA ILE A 434 18.97 -36.79 23.03
C ILE A 434 19.58 -35.48 23.51
N GLU A 435 20.76 -35.16 23.00
CA GLU A 435 21.43 -33.88 23.21
C GLU A 435 21.48 -33.10 21.89
N SER A 436 21.42 -31.76 21.99
CA SER A 436 21.45 -30.89 20.84
C SER A 436 22.66 -31.16 19.94
N THR A 437 22.43 -31.26 18.63
CA THR A 437 23.44 -31.56 17.59
C THR A 437 24.16 -32.88 17.66
N LYS A 438 23.96 -33.68 18.73
CA LYS A 438 24.62 -34.99 18.89
C LYS A 438 23.83 -36.09 18.19
N LYS A 439 24.59 -37.10 17.77
CA LYS A 439 24.05 -38.33 17.17
C LYS A 439 24.09 -39.46 18.22
N ILE A 440 22.99 -40.18 18.31
CA ILE A 440 22.88 -41.41 19.09
C ILE A 440 22.52 -42.56 18.15
N LEU A 441 23.23 -43.67 18.28
CA LEU A 441 22.94 -44.92 17.61
C LEU A 441 22.40 -45.94 18.62
N LEU A 442 21.21 -46.48 18.36
CA LEU A 442 20.64 -47.59 19.10
C LEU A 442 20.65 -48.84 18.22
N ASN A 443 21.42 -49.83 18.59
CA ASN A 443 21.35 -51.18 18.03
C ASN A 443 20.32 -52.00 18.84
N LEU A 444 19.32 -52.54 18.14
CA LEU A 444 18.13 -53.18 18.69
C LEU A 444 18.04 -54.65 18.28
#